data_b7878f7580f3fe3650c8c19daa255862
#
_entry.id   b7878f7580f3fe3650c8c19daa255862
#
_cell.length_a   1.000
_cell.length_b   1.000
_cell.length_c   1.000
_cell.angle_alpha   90.00
_cell.angle_beta   90.00
_cell.angle_gamma   90.00
#
_symmetry.space_group_name_H-M   'P 1'
#
loop_
_entity.id
_entity.type
_entity.pdbx_description
1 polymer ?
#
loop_
_entity_poly.entity_id
_entity_poly.type
_entity_poly.pdbx_seq_one_letter_code
_entity_poly.pdbx_strand_id
1 'polypeptide(L)'
;MKTRKFLSLALALIMAFAMIPVASLAENVDGLVNEAAAMRKLDNAWAALDAAEADALAQGMSRTEVINAVYTAALSLNTVDKDSFSAFTKDGFYFTVDGMYCAYNYRLRNELNTDCAPVKEGVVLSKGSGKTENLKDAESADVFLIAPYYGHDSSFTDQYKREAQSVADATGGDYLLIQSTAATGPAIAENFPNKGVVFFDSHGTQDGTSSYLCLTTSSGITQEDYNNGWAVYAGSAAYIDGRYIEHHTPAPLSNCLVWMAICEGMKRSGQGTTGAALLRAGAGVVYGYSQSVTFAGDYVYEETFWNLMKDFENPATVAEAFAQMVEEHGICDPYGNCLLYTSPSPR
;
A
#
# COMPACT_ATOMS: atom_id res chain seq x y z
N MET A 1 0.08 -37.28 -45.40
CA MET A 1 -0.29 -35.91 -45.73
C MET A 1 -1.14 -35.17 -44.66
N LYS A 2 -1.30 -35.69 -43.46
CA LYS A 2 -2.11 -35.07 -42.40
C LYS A 2 -1.28 -34.31 -41.33
N THR A 3 0.02 -34.48 -41.27
CA THR A 3 0.92 -33.87 -40.28
C THR A 3 1.35 -32.42 -40.60
N ARG A 4 1.25 -32.00 -41.86
CA ARG A 4 1.66 -30.62 -42.26
C ARG A 4 0.60 -29.54 -41.97
N LYS A 5 -0.67 -29.94 -41.79
CA LYS A 5 -1.76 -28.96 -41.45
C LYS A 5 -1.80 -28.59 -39.97
N PHE A 6 -1.34 -29.47 -39.07
CA PHE A 6 -1.29 -29.19 -37.65
C PHE A 6 -0.12 -28.23 -37.28
N LEU A 7 1.00 -28.33 -38.02
CA LEU A 7 2.16 -27.49 -37.75
C LEU A 7 1.90 -26.02 -38.17
N SER A 8 1.13 -25.79 -39.25
CA SER A 8 0.78 -24.43 -39.70
C SER A 8 -0.27 -23.76 -38.81
N LEU A 9 -1.14 -24.53 -38.16
CA LEU A 9 -2.14 -23.99 -37.24
C LEU A 9 -1.48 -23.61 -35.90
N ALA A 10 -0.56 -24.44 -35.40
CA ALA A 10 0.22 -24.14 -34.19
C ALA A 10 1.13 -22.90 -34.38
N LEU A 11 1.75 -22.76 -35.57
CA LEU A 11 2.57 -21.58 -35.88
C LEU A 11 1.73 -20.29 -36.03
N ALA A 12 0.51 -20.40 -36.54
CA ALA A 12 -0.41 -19.28 -36.67
C ALA A 12 -1.00 -18.86 -35.29
N LEU A 13 -1.21 -19.80 -34.36
CA LEU A 13 -1.59 -19.47 -32.99
C LEU A 13 -0.44 -18.81 -32.22
N ILE A 14 0.79 -19.31 -32.38
CA ILE A 14 1.97 -18.71 -31.72
C ILE A 14 2.24 -17.30 -32.28
N MET A 15 1.97 -17.03 -33.57
CA MET A 15 2.08 -15.69 -34.13
C MET A 15 0.90 -14.77 -33.79
N ALA A 16 -0.26 -15.31 -33.46
CA ALA A 16 -1.39 -14.50 -32.99
C ALA A 16 -1.23 -14.04 -31.53
N PHE A 17 -0.57 -14.84 -30.71
CA PHE A 17 -0.18 -14.41 -29.35
C PHE A 17 1.02 -13.45 -29.33
N ALA A 18 1.83 -13.41 -30.39
CA ALA A 18 2.95 -12.47 -30.52
C ALA A 18 2.54 -11.08 -31.05
N MET A 19 1.26 -10.84 -31.33
CA MET A 19 0.72 -9.53 -31.68
C MET A 19 -0.25 -8.98 -30.64
N ILE A 20 0.03 -9.20 -29.35
CA ILE A 20 -0.43 -8.29 -28.29
C ILE A 20 0.22 -6.94 -28.64
N PRO A 21 -0.54 -5.85 -28.73
CA PRO A 21 0.00 -4.61 -29.24
C PRO A 21 1.15 -4.15 -28.34
N VAL A 22 2.36 -4.17 -28.91
CA VAL A 22 3.58 -3.64 -28.28
C VAL A 22 3.40 -2.17 -27.85
N ALA A 23 2.36 -1.49 -28.32
CA ALA A 23 2.02 -0.13 -27.93
C ALA A 23 1.63 0.00 -26.44
N SER A 24 0.91 -0.98 -25.85
CA SER A 24 0.57 -0.92 -24.43
C SER A 24 1.75 -1.25 -23.51
N LEU A 25 2.66 -2.10 -24.00
CA LEU A 25 3.92 -2.39 -23.31
C LEU A 25 4.91 -1.21 -23.41
N ALA A 26 4.89 -0.46 -24.50
CA ALA A 26 5.77 0.70 -24.67
C ALA A 26 5.35 1.89 -23.80
N GLU A 27 4.06 2.15 -23.64
CA GLU A 27 3.56 3.16 -22.68
C GLU A 27 3.89 2.79 -21.25
N ASN A 28 3.74 1.51 -20.89
CA ASN A 28 4.10 1.03 -19.55
C ASN A 28 5.62 1.03 -19.31
N VAL A 29 6.44 0.75 -20.34
CA VAL A 29 7.91 0.78 -20.21
C VAL A 29 8.43 2.20 -20.02
N ASP A 30 7.88 3.19 -20.72
CA ASP A 30 8.27 4.59 -20.52
C ASP A 30 7.83 5.11 -19.13
N GLY A 31 6.66 4.70 -18.64
CA GLY A 31 6.21 4.96 -17.27
C GLY A 31 7.14 4.34 -16.23
N LEU A 32 7.45 3.05 -16.37
CA LEU A 32 8.38 2.33 -15.49
C LEU A 32 9.78 2.94 -15.46
N VAL A 33 10.32 3.36 -16.59
CA VAL A 33 11.64 4.02 -16.66
C VAL A 33 11.63 5.38 -15.98
N ASN A 34 10.55 6.15 -16.12
CA ASN A 34 10.40 7.44 -15.46
C ASN A 34 10.23 7.27 -13.94
N GLU A 35 9.43 6.30 -13.52
CA GLU A 35 9.27 5.98 -12.09
C GLU A 35 10.56 5.48 -11.46
N ALA A 36 11.32 4.62 -12.15
CA ALA A 36 12.63 4.20 -11.67
C ALA A 36 13.60 5.36 -11.49
N ALA A 37 13.56 6.35 -12.36
CA ALA A 37 14.36 7.55 -12.22
C ALA A 37 13.91 8.38 -11.01
N ALA A 38 12.60 8.50 -10.79
CA ALA A 38 12.01 9.16 -9.64
C ALA A 38 12.32 8.41 -8.34
N MET A 39 12.20 7.09 -8.30
CA MET A 39 12.58 6.27 -7.15
C MET A 39 14.06 6.41 -6.80
N ARG A 40 14.97 6.41 -7.79
CA ARG A 40 16.40 6.67 -7.52
C ARG A 40 16.67 8.05 -6.94
N LYS A 41 15.93 9.08 -7.36
CA LYS A 41 16.03 10.42 -6.76
C LYS A 41 15.54 10.40 -5.33
N LEU A 42 14.46 9.68 -5.06
CA LEU A 42 13.91 9.47 -3.73
C LEU A 42 14.92 8.75 -2.81
N ASP A 43 15.49 7.63 -3.26
CA ASP A 43 16.51 6.87 -2.51
C ASP A 43 17.74 7.74 -2.20
N ASN A 44 18.21 8.52 -3.18
CA ASN A 44 19.35 9.42 -2.97
C ASN A 44 19.00 10.55 -1.97
N ALA A 45 17.78 11.07 -2.03
CA ALA A 45 17.33 12.06 -1.06
C ALA A 45 17.29 11.45 0.34
N TRP A 46 16.67 10.28 0.52
CA TRP A 46 16.64 9.58 1.81
C TRP A 46 18.02 9.25 2.34
N ALA A 47 18.94 8.77 1.52
CA ALA A 47 20.33 8.50 1.93
C ALA A 47 21.02 9.76 2.49
N ALA A 48 20.76 10.92 1.89
CA ALA A 48 21.33 12.19 2.38
C ALA A 48 20.68 12.64 3.71
N LEU A 49 19.37 12.43 3.87
CA LEU A 49 18.65 12.73 5.12
C LEU A 49 19.08 11.79 6.24
N ASP A 50 19.25 10.50 5.96
CA ASP A 50 19.73 9.51 6.90
C ASP A 50 21.15 9.84 7.40
N ALA A 51 22.02 10.28 6.51
CA ALA A 51 23.36 10.72 6.89
C ALA A 51 23.32 11.96 7.81
N ALA A 52 22.48 12.95 7.49
CA ALA A 52 22.34 14.15 8.31
C ALA A 52 21.75 13.83 9.69
N GLU A 53 20.76 12.92 9.76
CA GLU A 53 20.20 12.45 11.02
C GLU A 53 21.25 11.73 11.87
N ALA A 54 21.96 10.78 11.26
CA ALA A 54 23.00 10.01 11.95
C ALA A 54 24.11 10.91 12.51
N ASP A 55 24.57 11.88 11.73
CA ASP A 55 25.57 12.86 12.17
C ASP A 55 25.09 13.73 13.33
N ALA A 56 23.84 14.19 13.28
CA ALA A 56 23.26 15.00 14.35
C ALA A 56 23.07 14.18 15.65
N LEU A 57 22.61 12.94 15.53
CA LEU A 57 22.48 12.01 16.67
C LEU A 57 23.85 11.69 17.29
N ALA A 58 24.87 11.45 16.47
CA ALA A 58 26.23 11.18 16.93
C ALA A 58 26.85 12.36 17.69
N GLN A 59 26.41 13.60 17.38
CA GLN A 59 26.81 14.80 18.10
C GLN A 59 26.01 15.05 19.38
N GLY A 60 25.04 14.18 19.71
CA GLY A 60 24.20 14.32 20.89
C GLY A 60 23.20 15.49 20.81
N MET A 61 22.82 15.88 19.60
CA MET A 61 21.85 16.96 19.38
C MET A 61 20.49 16.58 19.96
N SER A 62 19.77 17.59 20.45
CA SER A 62 18.40 17.42 20.89
C SER A 62 17.47 17.10 19.70
N ARG A 63 16.29 16.53 19.98
CA ARG A 63 15.26 16.23 18.97
C ARG A 63 15.04 17.38 17.98
N THR A 64 14.85 18.61 18.48
CA THR A 64 14.62 19.79 17.64
C THR A 64 15.82 20.09 16.75
N GLU A 65 17.04 19.94 17.27
CA GLU A 65 18.25 20.18 16.51
C GLU A 65 18.44 19.12 15.42
N VAL A 66 18.13 17.83 15.71
CA VAL A 66 18.16 16.75 14.71
C VAL A 66 17.16 17.05 13.60
N ILE A 67 15.90 17.39 13.93
CA ILE A 67 14.88 17.74 12.93
C ILE A 67 15.36 18.91 12.06
N ASN A 68 15.96 19.93 12.66
CA ASN A 68 16.50 21.08 11.92
C ASN A 68 17.69 20.69 11.02
N ALA A 69 18.56 19.81 11.46
CA ALA A 69 19.67 19.33 10.65
C ALA A 69 19.18 18.58 9.40
N VAL A 70 18.22 17.68 9.58
CA VAL A 70 17.60 16.92 8.48
C VAL A 70 16.83 17.83 7.53
N TYR A 71 16.09 18.80 8.06
CA TYR A 71 15.40 19.81 7.25
C TYR A 71 16.38 20.63 6.39
N THR A 72 17.49 21.06 6.99
CA THR A 72 18.52 21.81 6.27
C THR A 72 19.16 20.96 5.17
N ALA A 73 19.40 19.68 5.44
CA ALA A 73 19.89 18.72 4.45
C ALA A 73 18.88 18.60 3.30
N ALA A 74 17.59 18.40 3.58
CA ALA A 74 16.54 18.33 2.57
C ALA A 74 16.50 19.57 1.69
N LEU A 75 16.56 20.77 2.27
CA LEU A 75 16.60 22.03 1.53
C LEU A 75 17.83 22.17 0.61
N SER A 76 18.93 21.48 0.92
CA SER A 76 20.14 21.52 0.10
C SER A 76 20.08 20.66 -1.14
N LEU A 77 19.13 19.71 -1.20
CA LEU A 77 19.00 18.79 -2.32
C LEU A 77 18.33 19.44 -3.53
N ASN A 78 18.90 19.20 -4.71
CA ASN A 78 18.34 19.74 -5.96
C ASN A 78 17.09 18.98 -6.44
N THR A 79 16.87 17.79 -5.92
CA THR A 79 15.74 16.92 -6.26
C THR A 79 14.50 17.21 -5.40
N VAL A 80 14.64 18.03 -4.36
CA VAL A 80 13.55 18.41 -3.47
C VAL A 80 12.91 19.72 -3.95
N ASP A 81 11.59 19.72 -4.03
CA ASP A 81 10.82 20.94 -4.28
C ASP A 81 10.79 21.79 -3.02
N LYS A 82 11.48 22.93 -3.08
CA LYS A 82 11.66 23.83 -1.94
C LYS A 82 10.38 24.56 -1.51
N ASP A 83 9.41 24.66 -2.42
CA ASP A 83 8.13 25.29 -2.13
C ASP A 83 7.11 24.31 -1.52
N SER A 84 7.46 23.01 -1.48
CA SER A 84 6.58 21.95 -0.99
C SER A 84 6.65 21.71 0.52
N PHE A 85 7.61 22.31 1.23
CA PHE A 85 7.80 22.05 2.65
C PHE A 85 6.60 22.45 3.50
N SER A 86 6.14 21.53 4.34
CA SER A 86 5.15 21.83 5.37
C SER A 86 5.76 22.67 6.49
N ALA A 87 4.89 23.29 7.27
CA ALA A 87 5.30 23.88 8.53
C ALA A 87 5.92 22.83 9.46
N PHE A 88 6.96 23.24 10.19
CA PHE A 88 7.59 22.42 11.22
C PHE A 88 6.58 22.01 12.28
N THR A 89 6.60 20.72 12.62
CA THR A 89 5.94 20.21 13.82
C THR A 89 7.00 19.74 14.82
N LYS A 90 6.55 19.43 16.04
CA LYS A 90 7.44 18.85 17.07
C LYS A 90 8.05 17.50 16.64
N ASP A 91 7.46 16.82 15.63
CA ASP A 91 7.85 15.49 15.21
C ASP A 91 8.55 15.46 13.86
N GLY A 92 8.42 16.51 13.04
CA GLY A 92 9.06 16.57 11.73
C GLY A 92 8.37 17.50 10.74
N PHE A 93 8.53 17.19 9.47
CA PHE A 93 8.05 17.97 8.34
C PHE A 93 7.79 17.05 7.15
N TYR A 94 7.04 17.53 6.15
CA TYR A 94 6.97 16.84 4.86
C TYR A 94 7.34 17.78 3.70
N PHE A 95 7.67 17.17 2.56
CA PHE A 95 8.18 17.80 1.37
C PHE A 95 7.91 16.89 0.16
N THR A 96 8.22 17.35 -1.05
CA THR A 96 8.15 16.50 -2.24
C THR A 96 9.51 16.32 -2.89
N VAL A 97 9.74 15.13 -3.44
CA VAL A 97 10.88 14.78 -4.29
C VAL A 97 10.32 14.37 -5.64
N ASP A 98 10.57 15.16 -6.67
CA ASP A 98 10.08 14.88 -8.03
C ASP A 98 8.55 14.65 -8.10
N GLY A 99 7.79 15.40 -7.29
CA GLY A 99 6.33 15.29 -7.16
C GLY A 99 5.83 14.20 -6.19
N MET A 100 6.72 13.35 -5.66
CA MET A 100 6.36 12.34 -4.67
C MET A 100 6.38 12.93 -3.25
N TYR A 101 5.32 12.69 -2.50
CA TYR A 101 5.23 13.13 -1.10
C TYR A 101 6.17 12.32 -0.20
N CYS A 102 6.94 13.03 0.60
CA CYS A 102 7.89 12.49 1.57
C CYS A 102 7.65 13.15 2.92
N ALA A 103 7.78 12.40 4.00
CA ALA A 103 7.73 12.97 5.33
C ALA A 103 8.86 12.44 6.20
N TYR A 104 9.60 13.37 6.79
CA TYR A 104 10.51 13.06 7.86
C TYR A 104 9.77 13.15 9.20
N ASN A 105 9.79 12.07 9.97
CA ASN A 105 9.20 12.03 11.30
C ASN A 105 10.20 11.44 12.30
N TYR A 106 10.73 12.28 13.18
CA TYR A 106 11.73 11.90 14.17
C TYR A 106 11.23 10.82 15.13
N ARG A 107 9.98 10.93 15.59
CA ARG A 107 9.41 9.96 16.52
C ARG A 107 9.31 8.58 15.90
N LEU A 108 8.80 8.50 14.67
CA LEU A 108 8.68 7.26 13.92
C LEU A 108 10.03 6.55 13.79
N ARG A 109 11.09 7.31 13.56
CA ARG A 109 12.43 6.79 13.29
C ARG A 109 13.22 6.45 14.57
N ASN A 110 13.01 7.19 15.66
CA ASN A 110 13.90 7.16 16.83
C ASN A 110 13.21 6.79 18.15
N GLU A 111 11.90 6.95 18.27
CA GLU A 111 11.21 6.80 19.55
C GLU A 111 10.22 5.61 19.60
N LEU A 112 9.60 5.23 18.48
CA LEU A 112 8.62 4.15 18.47
C LEU A 112 9.24 2.74 18.39
N ASN A 113 10.52 2.66 18.11
CA ASN A 113 11.22 1.39 17.88
C ASN A 113 11.41 0.52 19.14
N THR A 114 11.05 0.99 20.32
CA THR A 114 11.37 0.29 21.57
C THR A 114 10.18 -0.09 22.45
N ASP A 115 9.02 0.59 22.34
CA ASP A 115 7.93 0.42 23.31
C ASP A 115 6.53 0.46 22.68
N CYS A 116 6.34 -0.19 21.53
CA CYS A 116 4.98 -0.42 21.06
C CYS A 116 4.24 -1.29 22.07
N ALA A 117 3.27 -0.70 22.76
CA ALA A 117 2.42 -1.45 23.68
C ALA A 117 1.86 -2.68 22.95
N PRO A 118 1.97 -3.88 23.53
CA PRO A 118 1.40 -5.07 22.96
C PRO A 118 -0.10 -4.85 22.75
N VAL A 119 -0.61 -5.32 21.60
CA VAL A 119 -2.06 -5.46 21.42
C VAL A 119 -2.60 -6.14 22.67
N LYS A 120 -3.67 -5.60 23.27
CA LYS A 120 -4.22 -6.11 24.52
C LYS A 120 -4.27 -7.62 24.49
N GLU A 121 -3.50 -8.27 25.38
CA GLU A 121 -3.64 -9.71 25.61
C GLU A 121 -5.11 -9.98 25.90
N GLY A 122 -5.73 -10.84 25.12
CA GLY A 122 -7.10 -11.29 25.35
C GLY A 122 -8.15 -10.85 24.31
N VAL A 123 -7.82 -9.99 23.36
CA VAL A 123 -8.68 -9.85 22.17
C VAL A 123 -8.42 -11.06 21.27
N VAL A 124 -9.12 -12.14 21.55
CA VAL A 124 -9.30 -13.21 20.58
C VAL A 124 -10.19 -12.62 19.49
N LEU A 125 -9.56 -11.99 18.52
CA LEU A 125 -10.25 -11.65 17.28
C LEU A 125 -10.83 -12.94 16.76
N SER A 126 -12.12 -12.94 16.50
CA SER A 126 -12.77 -14.08 15.87
C SER A 126 -11.97 -14.32 14.59
N LYS A 127 -11.25 -15.44 14.57
CA LYS A 127 -10.62 -15.89 13.33
C LYS A 127 -11.71 -15.84 12.29
N GLY A 128 -11.51 -15.08 11.22
CA GLY A 128 -12.32 -15.22 10.05
C GLY A 128 -12.47 -16.72 9.82
N SER A 129 -13.67 -17.22 9.86
CA SER A 129 -13.96 -18.66 9.90
C SER A 129 -13.62 -19.32 8.59
N GLY A 130 -13.12 -18.54 7.64
CA GLY A 130 -13.13 -18.96 6.28
C GLY A 130 -11.84 -18.76 5.55
N LYS A 131 -11.79 -19.48 4.59
CA LYS A 131 -10.94 -19.40 3.44
C LYS A 131 -11.70 -18.56 2.44
N THR A 132 -11.32 -17.32 2.25
CA THR A 132 -11.72 -16.59 1.05
C THR A 132 -10.91 -17.17 -0.10
N GLU A 133 -11.42 -18.23 -0.72
CA GLU A 133 -10.75 -18.89 -1.83
C GLU A 133 -11.01 -18.13 -3.14
N ASN A 134 -12.15 -17.43 -3.24
CA ASN A 134 -12.52 -16.61 -4.40
C ASN A 134 -13.46 -15.45 -3.98
N LEU A 135 -13.80 -14.54 -4.89
CA LEU A 135 -14.67 -13.40 -4.58
C LEU A 135 -16.07 -13.82 -4.06
N LYS A 136 -16.55 -15.01 -4.41
CA LYS A 136 -17.86 -15.50 -3.96
C LYS A 136 -17.87 -15.95 -2.50
N ASP A 137 -16.71 -16.17 -1.93
CA ASP A 137 -16.58 -16.59 -0.52
C ASP A 137 -16.51 -15.39 0.44
N ALA A 138 -16.34 -14.17 -0.07
CA ALA A 138 -16.44 -12.97 0.73
C ALA A 138 -17.85 -12.86 1.33
N GLU A 139 -17.94 -12.48 2.60
CA GLU A 139 -19.24 -12.36 3.30
C GLU A 139 -20.07 -11.17 2.79
N SER A 140 -19.49 -10.30 1.99
CA SER A 140 -20.12 -9.15 1.35
C SER A 140 -19.68 -9.02 -0.10
N ALA A 141 -20.56 -8.47 -0.94
CA ALA A 141 -20.24 -8.10 -2.31
C ALA A 141 -19.66 -6.68 -2.43
N ASP A 142 -19.76 -5.87 -1.36
CA ASP A 142 -19.40 -4.47 -1.38
C ASP A 142 -17.91 -4.23 -1.50
N VAL A 143 -17.54 -3.19 -2.25
CA VAL A 143 -16.17 -2.78 -2.51
C VAL A 143 -15.88 -1.43 -1.88
N PHE A 144 -14.72 -1.30 -1.24
CA PHE A 144 -14.28 -0.09 -0.59
C PHE A 144 -12.89 0.32 -1.09
N LEU A 145 -12.78 1.52 -1.66
CA LEU A 145 -11.51 2.14 -2.05
C LEU A 145 -11.15 3.28 -1.11
N ILE A 146 -9.95 3.23 -0.58
CA ILE A 146 -9.34 4.21 0.31
C ILE A 146 -8.19 4.88 -0.45
N ALA A 147 -8.37 6.14 -0.87
CA ALA A 147 -7.43 6.87 -1.72
C ALA A 147 -7.10 8.27 -1.16
N PRO A 148 -6.35 8.37 -0.05
CA PRO A 148 -6.06 9.65 0.62
C PRO A 148 -5.37 10.66 -0.28
N TYR A 149 -4.51 10.21 -1.18
CA TYR A 149 -3.71 11.08 -2.06
C TYR A 149 -4.35 11.39 -3.40
N TYR A 150 -5.51 10.82 -3.69
CA TYR A 150 -6.22 11.11 -4.93
C TYR A 150 -6.52 12.61 -5.08
N GLY A 151 -6.01 13.20 -6.16
CA GLY A 151 -6.12 14.63 -6.43
C GLY A 151 -5.10 15.51 -5.70
N HIS A 152 -4.23 14.93 -4.86
CA HIS A 152 -3.12 15.61 -4.22
C HIS A 152 -1.77 15.28 -4.86
N ASP A 153 -1.60 14.06 -5.32
CA ASP A 153 -0.40 13.55 -5.95
C ASP A 153 -0.68 13.23 -7.41
N SER A 154 0.18 13.70 -8.32
CA SER A 154 0.05 13.45 -9.77
C SER A 154 0.27 11.99 -10.16
N SER A 155 0.86 11.20 -9.27
CA SER A 155 1.05 9.76 -9.48
C SER A 155 -0.26 8.97 -9.35
N PHE A 156 -1.25 9.50 -8.60
CA PHE A 156 -2.54 8.86 -8.43
C PHE A 156 -3.45 9.13 -9.63
N THR A 157 -3.90 8.06 -10.26
CA THR A 157 -4.73 8.10 -11.47
C THR A 157 -6.13 7.55 -11.20
N ASP A 158 -7.00 7.64 -12.22
CA ASP A 158 -8.32 7.01 -12.17
C ASP A 158 -8.27 5.46 -12.29
N GLN A 159 -7.10 4.85 -12.41
CA GLN A 159 -7.00 3.39 -12.63
C GLN A 159 -7.57 2.61 -11.45
N TYR A 160 -7.13 2.88 -10.22
CA TYR A 160 -7.67 2.21 -9.03
C TYR A 160 -9.18 2.38 -8.88
N LYS A 161 -9.70 3.57 -9.21
CA LYS A 161 -11.14 3.81 -9.20
C LYS A 161 -11.88 2.95 -10.21
N ARG A 162 -11.33 2.84 -11.44
CA ARG A 162 -11.94 1.99 -12.48
C ARG A 162 -11.87 0.52 -12.08
N GLU A 163 -10.76 0.07 -11.50
CA GLU A 163 -10.59 -1.31 -11.08
C GLU A 163 -11.56 -1.65 -9.93
N ALA A 164 -11.59 -0.85 -8.88
CA ALA A 164 -12.49 -1.05 -7.75
C ALA A 164 -13.98 -1.01 -8.19
N GLN A 165 -14.36 -0.09 -9.08
CA GLN A 165 -15.72 -0.06 -9.66
C GLN A 165 -15.99 -1.32 -10.49
N SER A 166 -15.04 -1.76 -11.30
CA SER A 166 -15.18 -2.99 -12.10
C SER A 166 -15.37 -4.23 -11.23
N VAL A 167 -14.68 -4.31 -10.09
CA VAL A 167 -14.89 -5.38 -9.11
C VAL A 167 -16.28 -5.30 -8.49
N ALA A 168 -16.75 -4.11 -8.11
CA ALA A 168 -18.11 -3.91 -7.58
C ALA A 168 -19.18 -4.30 -8.60
N ASP A 169 -19.00 -3.92 -9.86
CA ASP A 169 -19.91 -4.30 -10.94
C ASP A 169 -19.95 -5.83 -11.12
N ALA A 170 -18.79 -6.49 -11.04
CA ALA A 170 -18.69 -7.94 -11.16
C ALA A 170 -19.32 -8.69 -9.95
N THR A 171 -19.13 -8.18 -8.74
CA THR A 171 -19.72 -8.77 -7.52
C THR A 171 -21.20 -8.45 -7.34
N GLY A 172 -21.69 -7.39 -8.00
CA GLY A 172 -23.04 -6.84 -7.81
C GLY A 172 -23.23 -6.11 -6.48
N GLY A 173 -22.13 -5.68 -5.86
CA GLY A 173 -22.11 -4.93 -4.60
C GLY A 173 -22.08 -3.42 -4.78
N ASP A 174 -22.19 -2.71 -3.68
CA ASP A 174 -22.04 -1.26 -3.65
C ASP A 174 -20.55 -0.86 -3.67
N TYR A 175 -20.24 0.24 -4.37
CA TYR A 175 -18.93 0.83 -4.41
C TYR A 175 -18.85 2.06 -3.50
N LEU A 176 -17.93 2.05 -2.54
CA LEU A 176 -17.62 3.19 -1.68
C LEU A 176 -16.21 3.69 -1.95
N LEU A 177 -16.07 4.97 -2.23
CA LEU A 177 -14.78 5.66 -2.32
C LEU A 177 -14.66 6.69 -1.20
N ILE A 178 -13.57 6.62 -0.43
CA ILE A 178 -13.13 7.70 0.46
C ILE A 178 -11.78 8.22 -0.04
N GLN A 179 -11.73 9.51 -0.40
CA GLN A 179 -10.56 10.11 -1.03
C GLN A 179 -10.13 11.42 -0.38
N SER A 180 -8.89 11.82 -0.62
CA SER A 180 -8.31 13.10 -0.20
C SER A 180 -8.52 13.32 1.31
N THR A 181 -8.89 14.51 1.74
CA THR A 181 -9.11 14.85 3.15
C THR A 181 -10.33 14.17 3.79
N ALA A 182 -11.21 13.54 3.01
CA ALA A 182 -12.28 12.70 3.55
C ALA A 182 -11.77 11.33 4.04
N ALA A 183 -10.60 10.88 3.57
CA ALA A 183 -9.96 9.65 4.02
C ALA A 183 -9.27 9.87 5.39
N THR A 184 -10.09 10.09 6.42
CA THR A 184 -9.64 10.20 7.81
C THR A 184 -9.51 8.81 8.45
N GLY A 185 -8.70 8.70 9.49
CA GLY A 185 -8.58 7.45 10.24
C GLY A 185 -9.93 6.89 10.72
N PRO A 186 -10.78 7.69 11.38
CA PRO A 186 -12.14 7.24 11.76
C PRO A 186 -12.99 6.80 10.58
N ALA A 187 -13.02 7.58 9.49
CA ALA A 187 -13.83 7.23 8.33
C ALA A 187 -13.40 5.89 7.69
N ILE A 188 -12.11 5.60 7.69
CA ILE A 188 -11.58 4.31 7.23
C ILE A 188 -12.06 3.19 8.16
N ALA A 189 -11.84 3.33 9.47
CA ALA A 189 -12.19 2.31 10.45
C ALA A 189 -13.72 2.02 10.50
N GLU A 190 -14.55 3.05 10.42
CA GLU A 190 -16.01 2.93 10.47
C GLU A 190 -16.60 2.23 9.23
N ASN A 191 -16.00 2.42 8.07
CA ASN A 191 -16.51 1.88 6.81
C ASN A 191 -15.89 0.54 6.40
N PHE A 192 -14.87 0.08 7.11
CA PHE A 192 -14.18 -1.17 6.79
C PHE A 192 -15.04 -2.44 7.02
N PRO A 193 -15.83 -2.56 8.11
CA PRO A 193 -16.68 -3.72 8.30
C PRO A 193 -17.71 -3.90 7.17
N ASN A 194 -18.12 -5.14 6.94
CA ASN A 194 -19.12 -5.52 5.92
C ASN A 194 -18.69 -5.23 4.47
N LYS A 195 -17.38 -5.13 4.20
CA LYS A 195 -16.86 -5.05 2.84
C LYS A 195 -16.27 -6.40 2.40
N GLY A 196 -16.57 -6.80 1.17
CA GLY A 196 -16.00 -8.02 0.60
C GLY A 196 -14.62 -7.79 -0.01
N VAL A 197 -14.41 -6.60 -0.56
CA VAL A 197 -13.14 -6.19 -1.15
C VAL A 197 -12.75 -4.80 -0.66
N VAL A 198 -11.49 -4.63 -0.30
CA VAL A 198 -10.94 -3.35 0.11
C VAL A 198 -9.64 -3.06 -0.63
N PHE A 199 -9.58 -1.88 -1.24
CA PHE A 199 -8.37 -1.34 -1.86
C PHE A 199 -7.81 -0.22 -1.00
N PHE A 200 -6.52 -0.32 -0.70
CA PHE A 200 -5.73 0.79 -0.19
C PHE A 200 -4.86 1.33 -1.31
N ASP A 201 -5.12 2.53 -1.75
CA ASP A 201 -4.36 3.26 -2.75
C ASP A 201 -3.76 4.51 -2.09
N SER A 202 -2.55 4.38 -1.56
CA SER A 202 -1.90 5.43 -0.79
C SER A 202 -0.38 5.27 -0.75
N HIS A 203 0.29 6.23 -0.14
CA HIS A 203 1.66 6.05 0.31
C HIS A 203 1.73 5.18 1.56
N GLY A 204 2.86 4.49 1.71
CA GLY A 204 3.18 3.71 2.90
C GLY A 204 4.58 4.02 3.40
N THR A 205 4.80 3.76 4.68
CA THR A 205 6.11 3.86 5.32
C THR A 205 6.22 2.87 6.48
N GLN A 206 7.37 2.78 7.10
CA GLN A 206 7.62 1.84 8.20
C GLN A 206 8.67 2.41 9.18
N ASP A 207 8.70 1.85 10.39
CA ASP A 207 9.68 2.19 11.44
C ASP A 207 10.55 1.00 11.88
N GLY A 208 10.52 -0.11 11.15
CA GLY A 208 11.21 -1.34 11.52
C GLY A 208 10.35 -2.34 12.31
N THR A 209 9.28 -1.89 12.98
CA THR A 209 8.36 -2.73 13.76
C THR A 209 6.92 -2.66 13.27
N SER A 210 6.55 -1.57 12.64
CA SER A 210 5.21 -1.28 12.12
C SER A 210 5.29 -0.76 10.71
N SER A 211 4.24 -0.97 9.93
CA SER A 211 4.02 -0.29 8.66
C SER A 211 2.80 0.61 8.77
N TYR A 212 2.85 1.72 8.08
CA TYR A 212 1.88 2.81 8.21
C TYR A 212 1.25 3.15 6.87
N LEU A 213 -0.06 3.36 6.88
CA LEU A 213 -0.83 3.98 5.82
C LEU A 213 -0.75 5.51 5.99
N CYS A 214 -0.32 6.21 4.95
CA CYS A 214 -0.22 7.66 4.96
C CYS A 214 -1.58 8.29 4.63
N LEU A 215 -1.98 9.27 5.42
CA LEU A 215 -3.20 10.07 5.24
C LEU A 215 -2.83 11.53 4.98
N THR A 216 -3.59 12.24 4.16
CA THR A 216 -3.39 13.68 3.88
C THR A 216 -3.91 14.58 5.00
N THR A 217 -4.59 14.00 6.00
CA THR A 217 -5.16 14.73 7.13
C THR A 217 -4.96 13.97 8.43
N SER A 218 -4.80 14.70 9.53
CA SER A 218 -4.79 14.16 10.89
C SER A 218 -6.16 14.28 11.59
N SER A 219 -7.20 14.64 10.85
CA SER A 219 -8.55 14.80 11.41
C SER A 219 -9.04 13.52 12.07
N GLY A 220 -9.48 13.62 13.31
CA GLY A 220 -9.99 12.50 14.10
C GLY A 220 -8.92 11.59 14.74
N ILE A 221 -7.63 11.83 14.51
CA ILE A 221 -6.56 11.16 15.25
C ILE A 221 -6.47 11.78 16.64
N THR A 222 -6.52 10.94 17.66
CA THR A 222 -6.52 11.39 19.06
C THR A 222 -5.12 11.39 19.67
N GLN A 223 -4.97 12.09 20.79
CA GLN A 223 -3.72 12.03 21.55
C GLN A 223 -3.46 10.62 22.11
N GLU A 224 -4.50 9.83 22.35
CA GLU A 224 -4.37 8.43 22.80
C GLU A 224 -3.77 7.57 21.68
N ASP A 225 -4.24 7.70 20.43
CA ASP A 225 -3.68 6.98 19.28
C ASP A 225 -2.19 7.29 19.10
N TYR A 226 -1.85 8.57 19.24
CA TYR A 226 -0.48 9.01 19.20
C TYR A 226 0.36 8.43 20.35
N ASN A 227 -0.15 8.45 21.58
CA ASN A 227 0.58 7.92 22.74
C ASN A 227 0.79 6.40 22.65
N ASN A 228 -0.20 5.69 22.10
CA ASN A 228 -0.12 4.24 21.89
C ASN A 228 0.76 3.85 20.67
N GLY A 229 1.25 4.82 19.91
CA GLY A 229 2.06 4.58 18.71
C GLY A 229 1.27 3.99 17.54
N TRP A 230 -0.07 4.08 17.56
CA TRP A 230 -0.93 3.62 16.47
C TRP A 230 -1.04 4.65 15.35
N ALA A 231 -0.73 5.89 15.66
CA ALA A 231 -0.68 6.98 14.71
C ALA A 231 0.49 7.91 15.01
N VAL A 232 1.01 8.56 13.95
CA VAL A 232 2.00 9.63 14.06
C VAL A 232 1.59 10.82 13.20
N TYR A 233 1.97 12.02 13.61
CA TYR A 233 1.68 13.24 12.87
C TYR A 233 2.83 13.62 11.93
N ALA A 234 2.48 14.03 10.72
CA ALA A 234 3.41 14.61 9.76
C ALA A 234 2.80 15.92 9.21
N GLY A 235 3.07 17.01 9.89
CA GLY A 235 2.40 18.29 9.58
C GLY A 235 0.90 18.22 9.84
N SER A 236 0.09 18.53 8.83
CA SER A 236 -1.36 18.36 8.85
C SER A 236 -1.83 16.94 8.51
N ALA A 237 -0.92 16.12 8.00
CA ALA A 237 -1.13 14.72 7.67
C ALA A 237 -0.95 13.83 8.91
N ALA A 238 -1.36 12.57 8.81
CA ALA A 238 -1.09 11.54 9.79
C ALA A 238 -0.74 10.22 9.10
N TYR A 239 -0.05 9.36 9.82
CA TYR A 239 0.17 7.98 9.44
C TYR A 239 -0.48 7.10 10.48
N ILE A 240 -1.25 6.11 10.04
CA ILE A 240 -1.89 5.13 10.91
C ILE A 240 -1.32 3.75 10.61
N ASP A 241 -1.04 2.96 11.62
CA ASP A 241 -0.67 1.57 11.45
C ASP A 241 -1.90 0.63 11.49
N GLY A 242 -1.66 -0.65 11.24
CA GLY A 242 -2.75 -1.61 11.25
C GLY A 242 -3.45 -1.74 12.60
N ARG A 243 -2.75 -1.48 13.71
CA ARG A 243 -3.34 -1.51 15.07
C ARG A 243 -4.38 -0.41 15.27
N TYR A 244 -4.18 0.75 14.62
CA TYR A 244 -5.21 1.80 14.59
C TYR A 244 -6.51 1.26 14.01
N ILE A 245 -6.46 0.62 12.84
CA ILE A 245 -7.63 0.05 12.19
C ILE A 245 -8.23 -1.05 13.07
N GLU A 246 -7.40 -1.97 13.57
CA GLU A 246 -7.82 -3.06 14.45
C GLU A 246 -8.53 -2.56 15.71
N HIS A 247 -8.08 -1.44 16.29
CA HIS A 247 -8.64 -0.87 17.52
C HIS A 247 -9.94 -0.10 17.29
N HIS A 248 -10.01 0.69 16.22
CA HIS A 248 -11.12 1.60 15.96
C HIS A 248 -12.23 1.00 15.10
N THR A 249 -12.00 -0.14 14.47
CA THR A 249 -13.04 -0.81 13.70
C THR A 249 -14.16 -1.29 14.63
N PRO A 250 -15.44 -0.90 14.40
CA PRO A 250 -16.54 -1.16 15.32
C PRO A 250 -16.96 -2.63 15.36
N ALA A 251 -16.58 -3.43 14.35
CA ALA A 251 -16.88 -4.85 14.24
C ALA A 251 -15.73 -5.57 13.54
N PRO A 252 -15.57 -6.90 13.69
CA PRO A 252 -14.63 -7.68 12.90
C PRO A 252 -14.84 -7.48 11.40
N LEU A 253 -13.76 -7.57 10.63
CA LEU A 253 -13.81 -7.53 9.17
C LEU A 253 -14.49 -8.81 8.67
N SER A 254 -15.29 -8.66 7.61
CA SER A 254 -16.14 -9.73 7.09
C SER A 254 -15.42 -10.67 6.12
N ASN A 255 -14.28 -11.22 6.51
CA ASN A 255 -13.50 -12.15 5.68
C ASN A 255 -13.16 -11.57 4.29
N CYS A 256 -12.88 -10.25 4.22
CA CYS A 256 -12.66 -9.52 2.99
C CYS A 256 -11.31 -9.84 2.33
N LEU A 257 -11.25 -9.62 1.01
CA LEU A 257 -9.98 -9.50 0.29
C LEU A 257 -9.49 -8.06 0.40
N VAL A 258 -8.23 -7.89 0.79
CA VAL A 258 -7.59 -6.58 0.88
C VAL A 258 -6.43 -6.51 -0.10
N TRP A 259 -6.46 -5.51 -0.98
CA TRP A 259 -5.34 -5.13 -1.83
C TRP A 259 -4.71 -3.85 -1.31
N MET A 260 -3.41 -3.90 -0.98
CA MET A 260 -2.69 -2.76 -0.43
C MET A 260 -1.65 -2.25 -1.44
N ALA A 261 -2.04 -1.30 -2.28
CA ALA A 261 -1.15 -0.50 -3.10
C ALA A 261 -0.45 0.56 -2.23
N ILE A 262 0.30 0.11 -1.24
CA ILE A 262 1.09 0.95 -0.34
C ILE A 262 2.50 0.37 -0.16
N CYS A 263 3.50 1.23 -0.14
CA CYS A 263 4.87 0.83 0.16
C CYS A 263 4.95 0.17 1.54
N GLU A 264 5.66 -0.96 1.63
CA GLU A 264 6.00 -1.63 2.89
C GLU A 264 4.82 -2.10 3.76
N GLY A 265 3.59 -2.08 3.24
CA GLY A 265 2.38 -2.50 3.96
C GLY A 265 2.41 -3.92 4.51
N MET A 266 3.22 -4.80 3.89
CA MET A 266 3.41 -6.21 4.26
C MET A 266 4.78 -6.49 4.86
N LYS A 267 5.53 -5.48 5.31
CA LYS A 267 6.81 -5.72 5.97
C LYS A 267 6.66 -6.65 7.16
N ARG A 268 7.48 -7.71 7.21
CA ARG A 268 7.33 -8.82 8.17
C ARG A 268 7.87 -8.53 9.57
N SER A 269 7.97 -7.30 9.98
CA SER A 269 8.52 -6.95 11.30
C SER A 269 7.42 -6.44 12.23
N GLY A 270 7.19 -7.17 13.33
CA GLY A 270 6.41 -6.70 14.45
C GLY A 270 4.88 -6.81 14.33
N GLN A 271 4.18 -6.46 15.40
CA GLN A 271 2.72 -6.55 15.51
C GLN A 271 2.00 -5.40 14.79
N GLY A 272 2.71 -4.30 14.53
CA GLY A 272 2.16 -3.10 13.87
C GLY A 272 2.16 -3.16 12.34
N THR A 273 2.57 -4.29 11.73
CA THR A 273 2.46 -4.47 10.29
C THR A 273 0.99 -4.40 9.88
N THR A 274 0.66 -3.51 8.94
CA THR A 274 -0.72 -3.26 8.52
C THR A 274 -1.41 -4.55 8.07
N GLY A 275 -0.76 -5.33 7.20
CA GLY A 275 -1.32 -6.60 6.74
C GLY A 275 -1.59 -7.60 7.86
N ALA A 276 -0.67 -7.74 8.83
CA ALA A 276 -0.86 -8.63 9.97
C ALA A 276 -2.02 -8.18 10.88
N ALA A 277 -2.16 -6.89 11.10
CA ALA A 277 -3.25 -6.34 11.88
C ALA A 277 -4.61 -6.52 11.18
N LEU A 278 -4.68 -6.30 9.87
CA LEU A 278 -5.90 -6.55 9.08
C LEU A 278 -6.34 -8.02 9.14
N LEU A 279 -5.39 -8.97 9.07
CA LEU A 279 -5.69 -10.40 9.26
C LEU A 279 -6.20 -10.69 10.66
N ARG A 280 -5.63 -10.09 11.71
CA ARG A 280 -6.13 -10.21 13.08
C ARG A 280 -7.51 -9.59 13.24
N ALA A 281 -7.78 -8.50 12.54
CA ALA A 281 -9.09 -7.85 12.52
C ALA A 281 -10.17 -8.65 11.77
N GLY A 282 -9.81 -9.70 11.03
CA GLY A 282 -10.75 -10.61 10.38
C GLY A 282 -10.74 -10.56 8.86
N ALA A 283 -9.76 -9.89 8.22
CA ALA A 283 -9.58 -10.02 6.78
C ALA A 283 -9.27 -11.47 6.40
N GLY A 284 -9.85 -11.95 5.32
CA GLY A 284 -9.64 -13.30 4.81
C GLY A 284 -8.31 -13.43 4.07
N VAL A 285 -7.97 -12.42 3.29
CA VAL A 285 -6.75 -12.37 2.49
C VAL A 285 -6.22 -10.94 2.45
N VAL A 286 -4.91 -10.79 2.50
CA VAL A 286 -4.26 -9.49 2.34
C VAL A 286 -3.11 -9.62 1.34
N TYR A 287 -3.12 -8.77 0.33
CA TYR A 287 -2.02 -8.53 -0.59
C TYR A 287 -1.35 -7.22 -0.30
N GLY A 288 -0.06 -7.12 -0.59
CA GLY A 288 0.69 -5.90 -0.46
C GLY A 288 2.19 -6.12 -0.62
N TYR A 289 2.97 -5.09 -0.41
CA TYR A 289 4.40 -5.07 -0.69
C TYR A 289 5.23 -5.06 0.59
N SER A 290 6.32 -5.80 0.58
CA SER A 290 7.29 -5.81 1.69
C SER A 290 8.32 -4.69 1.61
N GLN A 291 8.37 -4.01 0.49
CA GLN A 291 9.28 -2.91 0.17
C GLN A 291 8.51 -1.80 -0.53
N SER A 292 9.22 -0.76 -0.97
CA SER A 292 8.62 0.28 -1.82
C SER A 292 8.14 -0.31 -3.14
N VAL A 293 7.03 0.19 -3.65
CA VAL A 293 6.45 -0.21 -4.93
C VAL A 293 6.23 1.00 -5.81
N THR A 294 6.39 0.84 -7.11
CA THR A 294 6.04 1.86 -8.10
C THR A 294 4.56 1.72 -8.48
N PHE A 295 3.91 2.82 -8.85
CA PHE A 295 2.53 2.76 -9.33
C PHE A 295 2.38 1.90 -10.58
N ALA A 296 3.29 2.06 -11.57
CA ALA A 296 3.26 1.25 -12.77
C ALA A 296 3.48 -0.24 -12.47
N GLY A 297 4.33 -0.56 -11.48
CA GLY A 297 4.52 -1.93 -11.02
C GLY A 297 3.26 -2.50 -10.39
N ASP A 298 2.62 -1.75 -9.48
CA ASP A 298 1.37 -2.18 -8.85
C ASP A 298 0.24 -2.36 -9.85
N TYR A 299 0.07 -1.44 -10.81
CA TYR A 299 -0.99 -1.51 -11.82
C TYR A 299 -0.96 -2.80 -12.65
N VAL A 300 0.22 -3.29 -13.00
CA VAL A 300 0.37 -4.52 -13.78
C VAL A 300 -0.08 -5.73 -12.95
N TYR A 301 0.28 -5.78 -11.67
CA TYR A 301 -0.15 -6.84 -10.77
C TYR A 301 -1.64 -6.79 -10.48
N GLU A 302 -2.14 -5.58 -10.18
CA GLU A 302 -3.55 -5.34 -9.87
C GLU A 302 -4.46 -5.75 -11.05
N GLU A 303 -4.16 -5.28 -12.26
CA GLU A 303 -4.95 -5.58 -13.46
C GLU A 303 -5.01 -7.08 -13.72
N THR A 304 -3.87 -7.78 -13.69
CA THR A 304 -3.84 -9.23 -13.93
C THR A 304 -4.61 -9.98 -12.86
N PHE A 305 -4.39 -9.67 -11.59
CA PHE A 305 -5.05 -10.34 -10.49
C PHE A 305 -6.58 -10.17 -10.54
N TRP A 306 -7.05 -8.93 -10.67
CA TRP A 306 -8.49 -8.68 -10.67
C TRP A 306 -9.20 -9.15 -11.93
N ASN A 307 -8.53 -9.18 -13.09
CA ASN A 307 -9.11 -9.77 -14.29
C ASN A 307 -9.40 -11.27 -14.10
N LEU A 308 -8.54 -11.98 -13.38
CA LEU A 308 -8.76 -13.39 -13.04
C LEU A 308 -9.85 -13.56 -11.97
N MET A 309 -9.86 -12.72 -10.96
CA MET A 309 -10.83 -12.80 -9.87
C MET A 309 -12.26 -12.42 -10.31
N LYS A 310 -12.41 -11.54 -11.31
CA LYS A 310 -13.71 -11.11 -11.86
C LYS A 310 -14.32 -12.09 -12.84
N ASP A 311 -13.60 -13.12 -13.29
CA ASP A 311 -14.17 -14.14 -14.19
C ASP A 311 -15.08 -15.10 -13.40
N PHE A 312 -16.36 -14.75 -13.28
CA PHE A 312 -17.34 -15.58 -12.58
C PHE A 312 -17.79 -16.82 -13.37
N GLU A 313 -17.46 -16.92 -14.64
CA GLU A 313 -17.70 -18.14 -15.42
C GLU A 313 -16.67 -19.22 -15.06
N ASN A 314 -15.39 -18.80 -14.91
CA ASN A 314 -14.26 -19.63 -14.51
C ASN A 314 -13.52 -18.99 -13.34
N PRO A 315 -14.11 -18.98 -12.14
CA PRO A 315 -13.54 -18.23 -11.04
C PRO A 315 -12.20 -18.81 -10.60
N ALA A 316 -11.14 -18.03 -10.75
CA ALA A 316 -9.86 -18.36 -10.16
C ALA A 316 -9.96 -18.30 -8.63
N THR A 317 -9.26 -19.18 -7.96
CA THR A 317 -8.98 -18.98 -6.55
C THR A 317 -7.96 -17.87 -6.37
N VAL A 318 -7.97 -17.25 -5.22
CA VAL A 318 -6.99 -16.23 -4.82
C VAL A 318 -5.55 -16.73 -5.03
N ALA A 319 -5.29 -18.01 -4.71
CA ALA A 319 -3.97 -18.61 -4.88
C ALA A 319 -3.60 -18.81 -6.36
N GLU A 320 -4.55 -19.21 -7.19
CA GLU A 320 -4.33 -19.35 -8.64
C GLU A 320 -4.11 -18.00 -9.30
N ALA A 321 -4.92 -16.99 -8.98
CA ALA A 321 -4.74 -15.63 -9.49
C ALA A 321 -3.37 -15.06 -9.09
N PHE A 322 -2.94 -15.27 -7.84
CA PHE A 322 -1.61 -14.87 -7.40
C PHE A 322 -0.50 -15.64 -8.14
N ALA A 323 -0.64 -16.95 -8.29
CA ALA A 323 0.35 -17.77 -8.98
C ALA A 323 0.51 -17.38 -10.45
N GLN A 324 -0.61 -17.13 -11.15
CA GLN A 324 -0.57 -16.68 -12.55
C GLN A 324 0.03 -15.28 -12.67
N MET A 325 -0.35 -14.35 -11.83
CA MET A 325 0.23 -13.01 -11.78
C MET A 325 1.76 -13.06 -11.58
N VAL A 326 2.23 -13.93 -10.66
CA VAL A 326 3.67 -14.13 -10.43
C VAL A 326 4.34 -14.82 -11.62
N GLU A 327 3.66 -15.75 -12.31
CA GLU A 327 4.19 -16.40 -13.52
C GLU A 327 4.35 -15.40 -14.68
N GLU A 328 3.40 -14.48 -14.84
CA GLU A 328 3.41 -13.49 -15.93
C GLU A 328 4.38 -12.32 -15.67
N HIS A 329 4.47 -11.84 -14.45
CA HIS A 329 5.17 -10.59 -14.10
C HIS A 329 6.35 -10.78 -13.15
N GLY A 330 6.52 -11.98 -12.58
CA GLY A 330 7.47 -12.22 -11.51
C GLY A 330 6.92 -11.85 -10.14
N ILE A 331 7.59 -12.30 -9.08
CA ILE A 331 7.21 -11.95 -7.70
C ILE A 331 7.71 -10.57 -7.29
N CYS A 332 8.66 -10.04 -8.01
CA CYS A 332 9.24 -8.73 -7.78
C CYS A 332 9.19 -7.93 -9.09
N ASP A 333 8.94 -6.63 -8.98
CA ASP A 333 9.06 -5.73 -10.11
C ASP A 333 10.52 -5.66 -10.63
N PRO A 334 10.78 -5.05 -11.79
CA PRO A 334 12.14 -4.92 -12.33
C PRO A 334 13.14 -4.21 -11.41
N TYR A 335 12.68 -3.57 -10.36
CA TYR A 335 13.48 -2.86 -9.36
C TYR A 335 13.73 -3.67 -8.08
N GLY A 336 13.22 -4.91 -8.02
CA GLY A 336 13.39 -5.81 -6.89
C GLY A 336 12.36 -5.62 -5.77
N ASN A 337 11.30 -4.85 -6.01
CA ASN A 337 10.22 -4.64 -5.05
C ASN A 337 9.26 -5.84 -5.09
N CYS A 338 9.12 -6.54 -3.97
CA CYS A 338 8.46 -7.84 -3.96
C CYS A 338 7.04 -7.76 -3.40
N LEU A 339 6.11 -8.32 -4.17
CA LEU A 339 4.74 -8.54 -3.75
C LEU A 339 4.67 -9.71 -2.76
N LEU A 340 3.90 -9.53 -1.72
CA LEU A 340 3.60 -10.58 -0.74
C LEU A 340 2.10 -10.81 -0.63
N TYR A 341 1.77 -12.09 -0.56
CA TYR A 341 0.43 -12.56 -0.26
C TYR A 341 0.42 -13.27 1.09
N THR A 342 -0.61 -13.04 1.89
CA THR A 342 -0.84 -13.81 3.10
C THR A 342 -2.33 -14.04 3.34
N SER A 343 -2.64 -15.23 3.77
CA SER A 343 -3.93 -15.61 4.32
C SER A 343 -3.74 -16.18 5.72
N PRO A 344 -4.78 -16.25 6.56
CA PRO A 344 -4.71 -16.99 7.79
C PRO A 344 -4.27 -18.43 7.47
N SER A 345 -3.16 -18.88 8.09
CA SER A 345 -2.67 -20.26 7.88
C SER A 345 -3.79 -21.25 8.20
N PRO A 346 -4.13 -22.18 7.32
CA PRO A 346 -5.01 -23.28 7.70
C PRO A 346 -4.33 -24.05 8.84
N ARG A 347 -4.98 -24.18 9.98
CA ARG A 347 -4.55 -25.04 11.09
C ARG A 347 -5.15 -26.41 10.96
#